data_2206455267c012db3c8bfc11982e4c8a
#
_entry.id   2206455267c012db3c8bfc11982e4c8a
#
_cell.length_a   1.000
_cell.length_b   1.000
_cell.length_c   1.000
_cell.angle_alpha   90.00
_cell.angle_beta   90.00
_cell.angle_gamma   90.00
#
_symmetry.space_group_name_H-M   'P 1'
#
loop_
_entity.id
_entity.type
_entity.pdbx_description
1 polymer ?
#
loop_
_entity_poly.entity_id
_entity_poly.type
_entity_poly.pdbx_seq_one_letter_code
_entity_poly.pdbx_strand_id
1 'polypeptide(L)'
;MIAFWKEYGFGTFYDGYLKAINPNDYNELIKKSYFQGNVSIPIFATAFGDLTTWEENQFVGIVKYRFGESNIISDGFDFFFDDVMDGELDEEYLSIKQYKAATKKLGNLEYDECFGYVPLLALGGKESVNNLKKVKILEHIALIAEMTGEV
;
A
#
# COMPACT_ATOMS: atom_id res chain seq x y z
N MET A 1 -0.58 17.81 3.92
CA MET A 1 -1.38 16.58 4.09
C MET A 1 -2.89 16.86 4.17
N ILE A 2 -3.38 17.53 5.21
CA ILE A 2 -4.80 17.88 5.35
C ILE A 2 -5.32 18.67 4.14
N ALA A 3 -4.53 19.59 3.57
CA ALA A 3 -4.86 20.33 2.38
C ALA A 3 -5.10 19.44 1.17
N PHE A 4 -4.30 18.38 0.99
CA PHE A 4 -4.45 17.41 -0.08
C PHE A 4 -5.81 16.69 0.00
N TRP A 5 -6.19 16.17 1.16
CA TRP A 5 -7.50 15.52 1.31
C TRP A 5 -8.68 16.47 1.13
N LYS A 6 -8.52 17.75 1.50
CA LYS A 6 -9.55 18.77 1.26
C LYS A 6 -9.71 19.12 -0.22
N GLU A 7 -8.61 19.09 -0.97
CA GLU A 7 -8.61 19.45 -2.39
C GLU A 7 -9.00 18.26 -3.28
N TYR A 8 -8.43 17.07 -3.05
CA TYR A 8 -8.58 15.89 -3.91
C TYR A 8 -9.50 14.81 -3.35
N GLY A 9 -9.83 14.87 -2.07
CA GLY A 9 -10.68 13.87 -1.40
C GLY A 9 -10.04 12.49 -1.30
N PHE A 10 -10.88 11.48 -1.11
CA PHE A 10 -10.49 10.09 -1.13
C PHE A 10 -10.80 9.50 -2.51
N GLY A 11 -9.77 9.15 -3.24
CA GLY A 11 -9.89 8.67 -4.61
C GLY A 11 -8.69 7.85 -5.03
N THR A 12 -8.64 7.52 -6.32
CA THR A 12 -7.55 6.75 -6.91
C THR A 12 -6.68 7.63 -7.77
N PHE A 13 -5.37 7.37 -7.75
CA PHE A 13 -4.33 8.07 -8.48
C PHE A 13 -3.43 7.07 -9.20
N TYR A 14 -2.63 7.56 -10.13
CA TYR A 14 -1.64 6.77 -10.84
C TYR A 14 -2.24 5.50 -11.46
N ASP A 15 -3.21 5.72 -12.39
CA ASP A 15 -3.97 4.66 -13.08
C ASP A 15 -4.64 3.64 -12.13
N GLY A 16 -5.12 4.12 -10.97
CA GLY A 16 -5.78 3.28 -9.97
C GLY A 16 -4.84 2.51 -9.04
N TYR A 17 -3.52 2.73 -9.17
CA TYR A 17 -2.53 2.06 -8.34
C TYR A 17 -2.55 2.55 -6.89
N LEU A 18 -2.59 3.87 -6.69
CA LEU A 18 -2.66 4.50 -5.36
C LEU A 18 -4.10 4.89 -5.03
N LYS A 19 -4.49 4.62 -3.81
CA LYS A 19 -5.79 5.00 -3.25
C LYS A 19 -5.58 5.88 -2.03
N ALA A 20 -6.00 7.15 -2.11
CA ALA A 20 -6.03 8.03 -0.95
C ALA A 20 -7.06 7.51 0.04
N ILE A 21 -6.61 7.14 1.23
CA ILE A 21 -7.44 6.50 2.25
C ILE A 21 -7.77 7.46 3.39
N ASN A 22 -8.89 7.19 4.07
CA ASN A 22 -9.20 7.85 5.33
C ASN A 22 -8.36 7.20 6.44
N PRO A 23 -7.45 7.93 7.10
CA PRO A 23 -6.62 7.36 8.17
C PRO A 23 -7.44 6.71 9.29
N ASN A 24 -8.63 7.23 9.58
CA ASN A 24 -9.48 6.69 10.65
C ASN A 24 -9.91 5.25 10.42
N ASP A 25 -10.07 4.85 9.14
CA ASP A 25 -10.47 3.48 8.80
C ASP A 25 -9.31 2.48 8.96
N TYR A 26 -8.07 2.98 8.97
CA TYR A 26 -6.84 2.17 9.01
C TYR A 26 -6.06 2.28 10.34
N ASN A 27 -6.38 3.25 11.20
CA ASN A 27 -5.62 3.51 12.42
C ASN A 27 -5.48 2.29 13.32
N GLU A 28 -6.55 1.56 13.58
CA GLU A 28 -6.48 0.37 14.45
C GLU A 28 -5.70 -0.78 13.81
N LEU A 29 -5.78 -0.91 12.50
CA LEU A 29 -5.03 -1.91 11.77
C LEU A 29 -3.52 -1.62 11.81
N ILE A 30 -3.11 -0.38 11.50
CA ILE A 30 -1.70 -0.02 11.44
C ILE A 30 -1.03 -0.09 12.82
N LYS A 31 -1.76 0.27 13.90
CA LYS A 31 -1.27 0.13 15.28
C LYS A 31 -0.93 -1.31 15.67
N LYS A 32 -1.63 -2.29 15.09
CA LYS A 32 -1.46 -3.71 15.39
C LYS A 32 -0.52 -4.42 14.42
N SER A 33 -0.24 -3.82 13.27
CA SER A 33 0.45 -4.48 12.17
C SER A 33 1.79 -3.84 11.78
N TYR A 34 2.11 -2.69 12.36
CA TYR A 34 3.34 -1.96 12.07
C TYR A 34 3.98 -1.43 13.36
N PHE A 35 5.28 -1.67 13.54
CA PHE A 35 5.98 -1.33 14.80
C PHE A 35 5.94 0.17 15.13
N GLN A 36 5.84 1.05 14.12
CA GLN A 36 5.64 2.49 14.33
C GLN A 36 4.17 2.93 14.19
N GLY A 37 3.24 2.00 14.14
CA GLY A 37 1.83 2.27 13.87
C GLY A 37 1.14 3.24 14.83
N ASN A 38 1.67 3.41 16.05
CA ASN A 38 1.14 4.38 17.02
C ASN A 38 1.45 5.84 16.69
N VAL A 39 2.48 6.10 15.89
CA VAL A 39 2.96 7.46 15.54
C VAL A 39 2.85 7.76 14.05
N SER A 40 2.60 6.75 13.23
CA SER A 40 2.46 6.87 11.78
C SER A 40 1.02 7.13 11.37
N ILE A 41 0.83 7.92 10.32
CA ILE A 41 -0.49 8.22 9.75
C ILE A 41 -0.58 7.52 8.38
N PRO A 42 -1.47 6.54 8.19
CA PRO A 42 -1.67 5.93 6.89
C PRO A 42 -2.31 6.93 5.92
N ILE A 43 -1.75 7.06 4.72
CA ILE A 43 -2.16 8.08 3.73
C ILE A 43 -2.66 7.48 2.42
N PHE A 44 -1.97 6.47 1.90
CA PHE A 44 -2.41 5.74 0.71
C PHE A 44 -2.34 4.24 0.94
N ALA A 45 -3.22 3.52 0.26
CA ALA A 45 -3.10 2.09 0.03
C ALA A 45 -2.67 1.85 -1.41
N THR A 46 -1.74 0.93 -1.64
CA THR A 46 -1.33 0.54 -2.99
C THR A 46 -2.23 -0.55 -3.55
N ALA A 47 -2.12 -0.77 -4.86
CA ALA A 47 -2.80 -1.88 -5.52
C ALA A 47 -2.40 -3.28 -5.00
N PHE A 48 -1.31 -3.39 -4.26
CA PHE A 48 -0.87 -4.65 -3.63
C PHE A 48 -1.15 -4.73 -2.12
N GLY A 49 -1.92 -3.78 -1.57
CA GLY A 49 -2.26 -3.76 -0.15
C GLY A 49 -1.12 -3.29 0.76
N ASP A 50 -0.11 -2.63 0.20
CA ASP A 50 0.90 -1.94 0.99
C ASP A 50 0.31 -0.59 1.44
N LEU A 51 0.71 -0.10 2.60
CA LEU A 51 0.30 1.22 3.09
C LEU A 51 1.45 2.20 3.03
N THR A 52 1.22 3.37 2.45
CA THR A 52 2.15 4.49 2.65
C THR A 52 1.74 5.27 3.89
N THR A 53 2.73 5.76 4.61
CA THR A 53 2.57 6.41 5.91
C THR A 53 3.22 7.79 5.90
N TRP A 54 2.67 8.69 6.69
CA TRP A 54 3.28 9.96 7.04
C TRP A 54 3.92 9.83 8.42
N GLU A 55 5.22 10.07 8.50
CA GLU A 55 6.03 9.81 9.68
C GLU A 55 6.81 11.05 10.10
N GLU A 56 6.86 11.30 11.40
CA GLU A 56 7.64 12.38 12.04
C GLU A 56 7.37 13.78 11.46
N ASN A 57 6.17 14.01 10.89
CA ASN A 57 5.81 15.25 10.18
C ASN A 57 6.73 15.64 9.02
N GLN A 58 7.47 14.70 8.46
CA GLN A 58 8.44 14.94 7.42
C GLN A 58 8.47 13.86 6.36
N PHE A 59 8.53 12.59 6.75
CA PHE A 59 8.84 11.50 5.83
C PHE A 59 7.60 10.80 5.30
N VAL A 60 7.71 10.27 4.09
CA VAL A 60 6.79 9.27 3.57
C VAL A 60 7.43 7.90 3.66
N GLY A 61 6.76 6.99 4.37
CA GLY A 61 7.13 5.60 4.49
C GLY A 61 6.26 4.69 3.64
N ILE A 62 6.69 3.45 3.45
CA ILE A 62 5.88 2.38 2.90
C ILE A 62 6.01 1.13 3.77
N VAL A 63 4.87 0.51 4.09
CA VAL A 63 4.79 -0.78 4.79
C VAL A 63 4.33 -1.81 3.78
N LYS A 64 5.24 -2.69 3.35
CA LYS A 64 5.01 -3.74 2.36
C LYS A 64 4.63 -5.03 3.07
N TYR A 65 3.38 -5.16 3.47
CA TYR A 65 2.89 -6.32 4.23
C TYR A 65 3.19 -7.66 3.54
N ARG A 66 3.04 -7.72 2.22
CA ARG A 66 3.30 -8.95 1.44
C ARG A 66 4.72 -9.48 1.59
N PHE A 67 5.70 -8.62 1.90
CA PHE A 67 7.10 -8.97 2.08
C PHE A 67 7.58 -8.88 3.54
N GLY A 68 6.77 -8.32 4.44
CA GLY A 68 7.18 -8.06 5.82
C GLY A 68 8.27 -6.99 5.95
N GLU A 69 8.22 -5.97 5.11
CA GLU A 69 9.22 -4.90 5.01
C GLU A 69 8.60 -3.53 5.21
N SER A 70 9.38 -2.60 5.75
CA SER A 70 9.04 -1.18 5.77
C SER A 70 10.27 -0.32 5.43
N ASN A 71 10.04 0.80 4.74
CA ASN A 71 11.09 1.71 4.29
C ASN A 71 10.59 3.15 4.34
N ILE A 72 11.51 4.10 4.57
CA ILE A 72 11.28 5.50 4.23
C ILE A 72 11.59 5.65 2.74
N ILE A 73 10.67 6.21 1.98
CA ILE A 73 10.76 6.31 0.52
C ILE A 73 10.85 7.73 0.01
N SER A 74 10.52 8.73 0.83
CA SER A 74 10.67 10.13 0.43
C SER A 74 10.82 11.05 1.64
N ASP A 75 11.60 12.14 1.46
CA ASP A 75 11.75 13.23 2.41
C ASP A 75 10.79 14.36 2.07
N GLY A 76 9.50 14.11 2.28
CA GLY A 76 8.43 15.06 2.07
C GLY A 76 7.35 14.57 1.10
N PHE A 77 6.17 15.15 1.28
CA PHE A 77 4.99 14.76 0.52
C PHE A 77 5.06 15.18 -0.95
N ASP A 78 5.59 16.37 -1.21
CA ASP A 78 5.70 16.89 -2.58
C ASP A 78 6.73 16.07 -3.38
N PHE A 79 7.87 15.75 -2.78
CA PHE A 79 8.88 14.88 -3.40
C PHE A 79 8.32 13.48 -3.69
N PHE A 80 7.53 12.92 -2.77
CA PHE A 80 6.89 11.63 -3.01
C PHE A 80 6.01 11.63 -4.26
N PHE A 81 5.22 12.69 -4.48
CA PHE A 81 4.39 12.81 -5.67
C PHE A 81 5.21 12.96 -6.94
N ASP A 82 6.24 13.79 -6.91
CA ASP A 82 7.15 13.96 -8.04
C ASP A 82 7.81 12.63 -8.41
N ASP A 83 8.36 11.90 -7.44
CA ASP A 83 8.99 10.59 -7.62
C ASP A 83 8.01 9.54 -8.18
N VAL A 84 6.76 9.55 -7.72
CA VAL A 84 5.70 8.69 -8.27
C VAL A 84 5.40 9.04 -9.72
N MET A 85 5.23 10.32 -10.03
CA MET A 85 4.89 10.77 -11.39
C MET A 85 6.02 10.55 -12.38
N ASP A 86 7.26 10.66 -11.93
CA ASP A 86 8.46 10.42 -12.75
C ASP A 86 8.83 8.93 -12.85
N GLY A 87 8.14 8.06 -12.09
CA GLY A 87 8.34 6.61 -12.12
C GLY A 87 9.60 6.14 -11.39
N GLU A 88 10.20 6.98 -10.56
CA GLU A 88 11.43 6.63 -9.81
C GLU A 88 11.20 5.54 -8.76
N LEU A 89 9.97 5.42 -8.24
CA LEU A 89 9.60 4.42 -7.25
C LEU A 89 9.04 3.11 -7.86
N ASP A 90 8.86 3.05 -9.17
CA ASP A 90 8.04 2.04 -9.84
C ASP A 90 8.48 0.60 -9.59
N GLU A 91 9.75 0.29 -9.80
CA GLU A 91 10.22 -1.10 -9.70
C GLU A 91 10.71 -1.46 -8.30
N GLU A 92 11.32 -0.53 -7.58
CA GLU A 92 11.89 -0.80 -6.26
C GLU A 92 10.79 -0.94 -5.19
N TYR A 93 9.81 -0.02 -5.20
CA TYR A 93 8.81 0.05 -4.14
C TYR A 93 7.40 -0.31 -4.59
N LEU A 94 7.00 0.05 -5.81
CA LEU A 94 5.61 -0.04 -6.25
C LEU A 94 5.29 -1.29 -7.09
N SER A 95 6.28 -1.92 -7.71
CA SER A 95 6.07 -3.09 -8.60
C SER A 95 5.06 -2.82 -9.72
N ILE A 96 5.19 -1.67 -10.39
CA ILE A 96 4.23 -1.20 -11.40
C ILE A 96 4.10 -2.17 -12.59
N LYS A 97 5.19 -2.82 -12.99
CA LYS A 97 5.18 -3.83 -14.04
C LYS A 97 4.25 -5.00 -13.71
N GLN A 98 4.32 -5.46 -12.46
CA GLN A 98 3.46 -6.53 -11.97
C GLN A 98 2.01 -6.08 -11.85
N TYR A 99 1.77 -4.83 -11.44
CA TYR A 99 0.44 -4.23 -11.41
C TYR A 99 -0.22 -4.23 -12.79
N LYS A 100 0.49 -3.77 -13.81
CA LYS A 100 0.00 -3.78 -15.20
C LYS A 100 -0.35 -5.19 -15.67
N ALA A 101 0.48 -6.18 -15.37
CA ALA A 101 0.23 -7.58 -15.68
C ALA A 101 -0.99 -8.14 -14.93
N ALA A 102 -1.12 -7.81 -13.65
CA ALA A 102 -2.26 -8.22 -12.82
C ALA A 102 -3.57 -7.60 -13.31
N THR A 103 -3.58 -6.32 -13.61
CA THR A 103 -4.75 -5.60 -14.15
C THR A 103 -5.18 -6.17 -15.50
N LYS A 104 -4.23 -6.48 -16.37
CA LYS A 104 -4.51 -7.11 -17.67
C LYS A 104 -5.18 -8.49 -17.50
N LYS A 105 -4.77 -9.25 -16.50
CA LYS A 105 -5.28 -10.61 -16.25
C LYS A 105 -6.59 -10.63 -15.47
N LEU A 106 -6.70 -9.81 -14.44
CA LEU A 106 -7.76 -9.88 -13.43
C LEU A 106 -8.78 -8.73 -13.54
N GLY A 107 -8.47 -7.71 -14.35
CA GLY A 107 -9.27 -6.49 -14.45
C GLY A 107 -8.93 -5.45 -13.38
N ASN A 108 -9.65 -4.34 -13.41
CA ASN A 108 -9.46 -3.22 -12.51
C ASN A 108 -9.91 -3.56 -11.08
N LEU A 109 -9.27 -2.92 -10.11
CA LEU A 109 -9.63 -2.99 -8.69
C LEU A 109 -10.74 -2.00 -8.36
N GLU A 110 -11.64 -2.39 -7.46
CA GLU A 110 -12.48 -1.45 -6.74
C GLU A 110 -11.65 -0.67 -5.71
N TYR A 111 -12.22 0.42 -5.19
CA TYR A 111 -11.50 1.29 -4.24
C TYR A 111 -11.00 0.55 -2.99
N ASP A 112 -11.76 -0.38 -2.47
CA ASP A 112 -11.47 -1.17 -1.27
C ASP A 112 -10.73 -2.48 -1.54
N GLU A 113 -10.33 -2.72 -2.80
CA GLU A 113 -9.64 -3.94 -3.23
C GLU A 113 -8.16 -3.72 -3.49
N CYS A 114 -7.38 -4.80 -3.32
CA CYS A 114 -6.01 -4.92 -3.78
C CYS A 114 -5.77 -6.29 -4.44
N PHE A 115 -4.63 -6.44 -5.10
CA PHE A 115 -4.13 -7.74 -5.54
C PHE A 115 -3.34 -8.37 -4.40
N GLY A 116 -3.83 -9.47 -3.86
CA GLY A 116 -3.18 -10.23 -2.81
C GLY A 116 -2.68 -11.58 -3.31
N TYR A 117 -1.54 -12.04 -2.80
CA TYR A 117 -1.06 -13.39 -3.04
C TYR A 117 -1.88 -14.42 -2.27
N VAL A 118 -2.37 -15.42 -2.98
CA VAL A 118 -3.10 -16.55 -2.41
C VAL A 118 -2.52 -17.85 -3.00
N PRO A 119 -1.76 -18.62 -2.21
CA PRO A 119 -1.39 -18.44 -0.80
C PRO A 119 -0.49 -17.21 -0.55
N LEU A 120 -0.44 -16.75 0.72
CA LEU A 120 0.47 -15.67 1.13
C LEU A 120 1.93 -16.06 0.85
N LEU A 121 2.77 -15.08 0.49
CA LEU A 121 4.19 -15.33 0.25
C LEU A 121 4.89 -15.94 1.49
N ALA A 122 4.57 -15.42 2.68
CA ALA A 122 5.09 -15.93 3.96
C ALA A 122 4.70 -17.40 4.25
N LEU A 123 3.65 -17.90 3.62
CA LEU A 123 3.18 -19.28 3.75
C LEU A 123 3.56 -20.16 2.55
N GLY A 124 4.57 -19.75 1.79
CA GLY A 124 5.10 -20.51 0.65
C GLY A 124 4.41 -20.21 -0.69
N GLY A 125 3.58 -19.17 -0.76
CA GLY A 125 3.04 -18.68 -2.02
C GLY A 125 4.15 -18.21 -2.95
N LYS A 126 3.95 -18.37 -4.26
CA LYS A 126 4.91 -17.91 -5.27
C LYS A 126 4.62 -16.46 -5.64
N GLU A 127 5.66 -15.66 -5.78
CA GLU A 127 5.58 -14.30 -6.31
C GLU A 127 5.35 -14.33 -7.82
N SER A 128 4.10 -14.61 -8.19
CA SER A 128 3.67 -14.73 -9.58
C SER A 128 2.28 -14.12 -9.74
N VAL A 129 2.03 -13.45 -10.87
CA VAL A 129 0.71 -12.93 -11.24
C VAL A 129 -0.37 -14.03 -11.22
N ASN A 130 0.03 -15.29 -11.45
CA ASN A 130 -0.90 -16.42 -11.40
C ASN A 130 -1.45 -16.69 -9.98
N ASN A 131 -0.75 -16.27 -8.96
CA ASN A 131 -1.15 -16.42 -7.56
C ASN A 131 -1.84 -15.17 -6.99
N LEU A 132 -2.01 -14.13 -7.79
CA LEU A 132 -2.74 -12.93 -7.37
C LEU A 132 -4.25 -13.13 -7.51
N LYS A 133 -4.97 -12.59 -6.55
CA LYS A 133 -6.44 -12.48 -6.55
C LYS A 133 -6.84 -11.08 -6.09
N LYS A 134 -8.02 -10.63 -6.49
CA LYS A 134 -8.63 -9.44 -5.92
C LYS A 134 -9.14 -9.78 -4.52
N VAL A 135 -8.69 -9.02 -3.53
CA VAL A 135 -9.05 -9.19 -2.12
C VAL A 135 -9.35 -7.83 -1.49
N LYS A 136 -10.07 -7.83 -0.37
CA LYS A 136 -10.33 -6.59 0.38
C LYS A 136 -9.08 -6.17 1.15
N ILE A 137 -8.71 -4.90 1.05
CA ILE A 137 -7.44 -4.38 1.59
C ILE A 137 -7.33 -4.61 3.10
N LEU A 138 -8.31 -4.13 3.87
CA LEU A 138 -8.29 -4.22 5.34
C LEU A 138 -8.22 -5.67 5.83
N GLU A 139 -9.04 -6.53 5.25
CA GLU A 139 -9.10 -7.95 5.61
C GLU A 139 -7.81 -8.68 5.26
N HIS A 140 -7.23 -8.34 4.11
CA HIS A 140 -5.99 -8.97 3.63
C HIS A 140 -4.78 -8.58 4.49
N ILE A 141 -4.64 -7.29 4.81
CA ILE A 141 -3.57 -6.83 5.72
C ILE A 141 -3.74 -7.45 7.12
N ALA A 142 -4.96 -7.48 7.65
CA ALA A 142 -5.24 -8.10 8.94
C ALA A 142 -4.86 -9.59 8.94
N LEU A 143 -5.17 -10.31 7.89
CA LEU A 143 -4.79 -11.72 7.72
C LEU A 143 -3.27 -11.89 7.70
N ILE A 144 -2.55 -11.08 6.93
CA ILE A 144 -1.08 -11.13 6.89
C ILE A 144 -0.50 -10.89 8.29
N ALA A 145 -0.95 -9.82 8.97
CA ALA A 145 -0.46 -9.47 10.29
C ALA A 145 -0.75 -10.56 11.34
N GLU A 146 -1.90 -11.21 11.28
CA GLU A 146 -2.24 -12.34 12.15
C GLU A 146 -1.30 -13.53 11.93
N MET A 147 -0.93 -13.79 10.69
CA MET A 147 -0.10 -14.95 10.32
C MET A 147 1.40 -14.70 10.49
N THR A 148 1.87 -13.46 10.36
CA THR A 148 3.31 -13.13 10.31
C THR A 148 3.78 -12.21 11.43
N GLY A 149 2.87 -11.61 12.18
CA GLY A 149 3.16 -10.56 13.15
C GLY A 149 3.26 -9.18 12.52
N GLU A 150 3.71 -8.20 13.30
CA GLU A 150 3.90 -6.82 12.82
C GLU A 150 5.16 -6.68 11.96
N VAL A 151 5.10 -5.73 11.02
CA VAL A 151 6.22 -5.34 10.16
C VAL A 151 7.11 -4.34 10.87
#